data_edb2cc67295635d498cfa3843fc22d10
#
_entry.id   edb2cc67295635d498cfa3843fc22d10
#
_cell.length_a   1.000
_cell.length_b   1.000
_cell.length_c   1.000
_cell.angle_alpha   90.00
_cell.angle_beta   90.00
_cell.angle_gamma   90.00
#
_symmetry.space_group_name_H-M   'P 1'
#
loop_
_entity.id
_entity.type
_entity.pdbx_description
1 polymer ?
#
loop_
_entity_poly.entity_id
_entity_poly.type
_entity_poly.pdbx_seq_one_letter_code
_entity_poly.pdbx_strand_id
1 'polypeptide(L)'
;MECAKCKKEIEDDSVFCRFCGKKQITQKDKTNRSRPNGTGTVYKRGKTWTASYVHGYIIQEDGTTKTVRSTKGGFRTKKEAMEYLPTLQNVQTRKVPKLTELFELYKGSKKYQSLSDSRKEKYTIAWRKLESIWFWRIDLLTTFDLQNVVDSQADTYYTARDLKNLLSKLYQMALPDEFVKSNLSDYIELPPLNAKAQQAFQTEEIAALWNDYTSGNWWTGYILLMIYTGMMPGELLDARKDNIDWQGRQIVGAGKKTKERKETPIVLADFILPVVADLCEHTDGDKLIRINKDRFYDTYYSVLERAGCRRLTPYSCRHTAATTLALENIPPSIIQKIMRHAKFSTTEKYIHINIEPMREAINLLQKKKTEGTPLAGELPL
;
A
#
# COMPACT_ATOMS: atom_id res chain seq x y z
N MET A 1 55.87 -39.07 -47.92
CA MET A 1 55.83 -37.60 -48.05
C MET A 1 57.20 -37.07 -48.49
N GLU A 2 57.27 -35.92 -49.20
CA GLU A 2 58.53 -35.27 -49.55
C GLU A 2 59.09 -34.43 -48.36
N CYS A 3 60.42 -34.48 -48.19
CA CYS A 3 61.07 -33.66 -47.18
C CYS A 3 60.98 -32.17 -47.50
N ALA A 4 60.53 -31.36 -46.57
CA ALA A 4 60.38 -29.89 -46.76
C ALA A 4 61.65 -29.15 -47.06
N LYS A 5 62.90 -29.71 -46.84
CA LYS A 5 64.18 -29.13 -47.08
C LYS A 5 64.88 -29.65 -48.31
N CYS A 6 65.01 -31.00 -48.43
CA CYS A 6 65.85 -31.58 -49.50
C CYS A 6 65.01 -32.24 -50.62
N LYS A 7 63.70 -32.21 -50.54
CA LYS A 7 62.69 -32.69 -51.49
C LYS A 7 62.78 -34.18 -51.83
N LYS A 8 63.58 -34.95 -51.10
CA LYS A 8 63.65 -36.41 -51.24
C LYS A 8 62.48 -37.07 -50.57
N GLU A 9 61.98 -38.14 -51.13
CA GLU A 9 60.88 -38.94 -50.52
C GLU A 9 61.35 -39.59 -49.24
N ILE A 10 60.50 -39.50 -48.22
CA ILE A 10 60.67 -40.08 -46.93
C ILE A 10 59.36 -40.72 -46.53
N GLU A 11 59.36 -41.61 -45.53
CA GLU A 11 58.16 -42.28 -45.00
C GLU A 11 57.19 -41.25 -44.44
N ASP A 12 55.90 -41.47 -44.58
CA ASP A 12 54.88 -40.47 -44.22
C ASP A 12 54.78 -40.16 -42.72
N ASP A 13 55.31 -41.02 -41.86
CA ASP A 13 55.37 -40.87 -40.41
C ASP A 13 56.74 -40.34 -39.91
N SER A 14 57.70 -40.04 -40.83
CA SER A 14 59.05 -39.62 -40.50
C SER A 14 59.06 -38.27 -39.75
N VAL A 15 59.42 -38.25 -38.47
CA VAL A 15 59.61 -37.04 -37.64
C VAL A 15 60.83 -36.27 -38.11
N PHE A 16 61.89 -36.92 -38.65
CA PHE A 16 63.08 -36.29 -39.21
C PHE A 16 63.45 -36.88 -40.58
N CYS A 17 63.93 -36.06 -41.49
CA CYS A 17 64.44 -36.58 -42.76
C CYS A 17 65.72 -37.36 -42.57
N ARG A 18 65.74 -38.60 -43.01
CA ARG A 18 66.94 -39.50 -42.96
C ARG A 18 68.08 -39.04 -43.84
N PHE A 19 67.79 -38.13 -44.80
CA PHE A 19 68.81 -37.68 -45.74
C PHE A 19 69.45 -36.32 -45.33
N CYS A 20 68.77 -35.44 -44.70
CA CYS A 20 69.21 -34.12 -44.33
C CYS A 20 69.05 -33.70 -42.85
N GLY A 21 68.50 -34.58 -42.04
CA GLY A 21 68.26 -34.35 -40.60
C GLY A 21 67.21 -33.31 -40.31
N LYS A 22 66.50 -32.74 -41.30
CA LYS A 22 65.50 -31.75 -41.06
C LYS A 22 64.29 -32.38 -40.42
N LYS A 23 63.91 -31.86 -39.31
CA LYS A 23 62.59 -32.19 -38.61
C LYS A 23 61.46 -31.87 -39.58
N GLN A 24 60.61 -32.88 -39.86
CA GLN A 24 59.41 -32.69 -40.65
C GLN A 24 58.32 -32.16 -39.72
N ILE A 25 57.49 -31.26 -40.23
CA ILE A 25 56.34 -30.82 -39.51
C ILE A 25 55.29 -31.90 -39.77
N THR A 26 55.26 -32.94 -38.96
CA THR A 26 54.06 -33.72 -38.77
C THR A 26 53.00 -32.71 -38.34
N GLN A 27 51.79 -32.81 -38.93
CA GLN A 27 50.68 -31.95 -38.50
C GLN A 27 50.74 -31.89 -36.99
N LYS A 28 51.00 -30.68 -36.42
CA LYS A 28 50.82 -30.50 -35.02
C LYS A 28 49.37 -30.89 -34.80
N ASP A 29 49.16 -31.96 -34.09
CA ASP A 29 47.91 -32.13 -33.37
C ASP A 29 47.69 -30.81 -32.69
N LYS A 30 46.78 -30.00 -33.28
CA LYS A 30 46.14 -28.95 -32.55
C LYS A 30 45.26 -29.69 -31.55
N THR A 31 45.86 -30.19 -30.49
CA THR A 31 45.16 -30.46 -29.28
C THR A 31 44.58 -29.12 -28.90
N ASN A 32 43.40 -28.84 -29.49
CA ASN A 32 42.52 -27.84 -28.94
C ASN A 32 42.32 -28.29 -27.49
N ARG A 33 43.11 -27.74 -26.59
CA ARG A 33 42.87 -27.83 -25.15
C ARG A 33 41.59 -27.03 -24.91
N SER A 34 40.46 -27.59 -25.41
CA SER A 34 39.15 -27.14 -25.05
C SER A 34 38.99 -27.42 -23.57
N ARG A 35 38.59 -26.37 -22.83
CA ARG A 35 38.25 -26.56 -21.43
C ARG A 35 37.12 -27.55 -21.34
N PRO A 36 37.03 -28.32 -20.25
CA PRO A 36 35.88 -29.17 -20.00
C PRO A 36 34.58 -28.33 -20.08
N ASN A 37 33.53 -28.93 -20.61
CA ASN A 37 32.23 -28.31 -20.65
C ASN A 37 31.83 -27.86 -19.25
N GLY A 38 31.21 -26.64 -19.11
CA GLY A 38 30.82 -26.09 -17.81
C GLY A 38 31.85 -25.20 -17.11
N THR A 39 33.07 -25.02 -17.66
CA THR A 39 34.11 -24.15 -17.03
C THR A 39 34.07 -22.71 -17.49
N GLY A 40 33.14 -22.34 -18.39
CA GLY A 40 33.03 -21.00 -18.98
C GLY A 40 34.10 -20.68 -20.04
N THR A 41 34.01 -19.51 -20.65
CA THR A 41 34.86 -19.11 -21.79
C THR A 41 35.46 -17.72 -21.57
N VAL A 42 36.71 -17.56 -21.96
CA VAL A 42 37.39 -16.24 -21.99
C VAL A 42 37.79 -15.96 -23.43
N TYR A 43 37.36 -14.83 -23.98
CA TYR A 43 37.65 -14.43 -25.36
C TYR A 43 38.01 -12.94 -25.44
N LYS A 44 38.72 -12.57 -26.51
CA LYS A 44 39.16 -11.19 -26.78
C LYS A 44 38.03 -10.45 -27.52
N ARG A 45 37.66 -9.26 -27.01
CA ARG A 45 36.69 -8.37 -27.66
C ARG A 45 37.35 -7.00 -27.85
N GLY A 46 37.75 -6.70 -29.07
CA GLY A 46 38.54 -5.49 -29.35
C GLY A 46 39.89 -5.51 -28.63
N LYS A 47 40.19 -4.48 -27.86
CA LYS A 47 41.45 -4.34 -27.10
C LYS A 47 41.42 -5.04 -25.71
N THR A 48 40.28 -5.52 -25.25
CA THR A 48 40.09 -6.09 -23.90
C THR A 48 39.66 -7.57 -23.95
N TRP A 49 39.77 -8.26 -22.81
CA TRP A 49 39.31 -9.62 -22.62
C TRP A 49 37.98 -9.64 -21.91
N THR A 50 37.17 -10.66 -22.22
CA THR A 50 35.82 -10.87 -21.65
C THR A 50 35.75 -12.30 -21.12
N ALA A 51 35.29 -12.43 -19.88
CA ALA A 51 34.92 -13.70 -19.27
C ALA A 51 33.42 -13.92 -19.49
N SER A 52 33.02 -15.15 -19.81
CA SER A 52 31.63 -15.54 -20.03
C SER A 52 31.38 -16.93 -19.46
N TYR A 53 30.29 -17.08 -18.71
CA TYR A 53 29.84 -18.35 -18.16
C TYR A 53 28.39 -18.61 -18.58
N VAL A 54 28.11 -19.81 -19.08
CA VAL A 54 26.76 -20.25 -19.46
C VAL A 54 26.15 -21.03 -18.30
N HIS A 55 25.05 -20.51 -17.75
CA HIS A 55 24.31 -21.11 -16.64
C HIS A 55 23.29 -22.16 -17.10
N GLY A 56 22.80 -22.05 -18.35
CA GLY A 56 21.80 -22.97 -18.89
C GLY A 56 21.14 -22.41 -20.16
N TYR A 57 20.09 -23.07 -20.57
CA TYR A 57 19.29 -22.73 -21.76
C TYR A 57 17.82 -22.63 -21.38
N ILE A 58 17.12 -21.64 -21.93
CA ILE A 58 15.67 -21.47 -21.79
C ILE A 58 15.06 -21.71 -23.16
N ILE A 59 14.08 -22.60 -23.24
CA ILE A 59 13.28 -22.80 -24.45
C ILE A 59 12.21 -21.70 -24.45
N GLN A 60 12.19 -20.88 -25.50
CA GLN A 60 11.17 -19.85 -25.71
C GLN A 60 9.88 -20.44 -26.26
N GLU A 61 8.78 -19.71 -26.20
CA GLU A 61 7.45 -20.18 -26.69
C GLU A 61 7.44 -20.51 -28.19
N ASP A 62 8.34 -19.90 -28.95
CA ASP A 62 8.56 -20.17 -30.39
C ASP A 62 9.41 -21.43 -30.68
N GLY A 63 9.80 -22.19 -29.63
CA GLY A 63 10.66 -23.35 -29.72
C GLY A 63 12.16 -23.04 -29.86
N THR A 64 12.55 -21.76 -29.89
CA THR A 64 13.97 -21.36 -29.95
C THR A 64 14.63 -21.45 -28.58
N THR A 65 15.92 -21.79 -28.57
CA THR A 65 16.69 -21.93 -27.32
C THR A 65 17.51 -20.66 -27.07
N LYS A 66 17.22 -19.95 -25.95
CA LYS A 66 17.98 -18.82 -25.50
C LYS A 66 18.99 -19.23 -24.44
N THR A 67 20.29 -18.87 -24.65
CA THR A 67 21.36 -19.15 -23.71
C THR A 67 21.33 -18.14 -22.54
N VAL A 68 21.26 -18.65 -21.31
CA VAL A 68 21.42 -17.86 -20.09
C VAL A 68 22.90 -17.80 -19.75
N ARG A 69 23.51 -16.59 -19.84
CA ARG A 69 24.94 -16.41 -19.59
C ARG A 69 25.20 -15.16 -18.77
N SER A 70 26.23 -15.21 -17.90
CA SER A 70 26.84 -14.05 -17.28
C SER A 70 28.13 -13.69 -17.99
N THR A 71 28.36 -12.40 -18.24
CA THR A 71 29.57 -11.89 -18.91
C THR A 71 30.15 -10.67 -18.20
N LYS A 72 31.48 -10.61 -18.11
CA LYS A 72 32.21 -9.43 -17.62
C LYS A 72 33.36 -9.16 -18.61
N GLY A 73 33.33 -7.99 -19.18
CA GLY A 73 34.40 -7.50 -20.10
C GLY A 73 35.27 -6.44 -19.42
N GLY A 74 36.23 -5.93 -20.20
CA GLY A 74 37.09 -4.82 -19.77
C GLY A 74 38.41 -5.26 -19.12
N PHE A 75 38.73 -6.56 -19.08
CA PHE A 75 40.01 -7.04 -18.54
C PHE A 75 41.16 -6.73 -19.50
N ARG A 76 42.31 -6.28 -18.95
CA ARG A 76 43.51 -5.97 -19.75
C ARG A 76 44.17 -7.23 -20.25
N THR A 77 44.17 -8.31 -19.46
CA THR A 77 44.84 -9.54 -19.79
C THR A 77 43.89 -10.73 -19.78
N LYS A 78 44.24 -11.78 -20.53
CA LYS A 78 43.54 -13.07 -20.53
C LYS A 78 43.55 -13.70 -19.12
N LYS A 79 44.65 -13.51 -18.40
CA LYS A 79 44.85 -14.08 -17.05
C LYS A 79 43.82 -13.49 -16.07
N GLU A 80 43.68 -12.17 -16.01
CA GLU A 80 42.67 -11.48 -15.19
C GLU A 80 41.23 -11.97 -15.51
N ALA A 81 40.88 -12.06 -16.79
CA ALA A 81 39.57 -12.58 -17.19
C ALA A 81 39.36 -14.03 -16.77
N MET A 82 40.43 -14.84 -16.74
CA MET A 82 40.37 -16.23 -16.30
C MET A 82 40.24 -16.35 -14.77
N GLU A 83 40.93 -15.51 -14.02
CA GLU A 83 40.80 -15.44 -12.54
C GLU A 83 39.40 -14.97 -12.09
N TYR A 84 38.76 -14.13 -12.90
CA TYR A 84 37.41 -13.68 -12.65
C TYR A 84 36.32 -14.71 -12.99
N LEU A 85 36.61 -15.70 -13.85
CA LEU A 85 35.62 -16.66 -14.34
C LEU A 85 34.91 -17.49 -13.26
N PRO A 86 35.57 -17.96 -12.16
CA PRO A 86 34.90 -18.64 -11.07
C PRO A 86 33.84 -17.76 -10.36
N THR A 87 34.06 -16.45 -10.32
CA THR A 87 33.07 -15.50 -9.77
C THR A 87 31.78 -15.48 -10.58
N LEU A 88 31.88 -15.59 -11.92
CA LEU A 88 30.71 -15.70 -12.80
C LEU A 88 30.00 -17.04 -12.65
N GLN A 89 30.71 -18.11 -12.31
CA GLN A 89 30.15 -19.43 -12.06
C GLN A 89 29.30 -19.44 -10.79
N ASN A 90 29.74 -18.72 -9.76
CA ASN A 90 29.06 -18.61 -8.46
C ASN A 90 27.95 -17.54 -8.44
N VAL A 91 27.80 -16.76 -9.53
CA VAL A 91 26.59 -15.97 -9.71
C VAL A 91 25.44 -16.97 -9.91
N GLN A 92 24.81 -17.37 -8.81
CA GLN A 92 23.52 -18.02 -8.90
C GLN A 92 22.67 -17.10 -9.78
N THR A 93 22.25 -17.57 -10.94
CA THR A 93 21.17 -16.91 -11.67
C THR A 93 19.94 -17.06 -10.81
N ARG A 94 19.78 -16.09 -9.87
CA ARG A 94 18.57 -16.07 -9.04
C ARG A 94 17.41 -16.02 -10.04
N LYS A 95 16.58 -17.06 -10.00
CA LYS A 95 15.37 -17.10 -10.79
C LYS A 95 14.54 -15.87 -10.44
N VAL A 96 14.41 -14.94 -11.37
CA VAL A 96 13.62 -13.74 -11.14
C VAL A 96 12.15 -14.16 -10.93
N PRO A 97 11.55 -13.77 -9.81
CA PRO A 97 10.23 -14.25 -9.46
C PRO A 97 9.14 -13.65 -10.36
N LYS A 98 8.08 -14.42 -10.55
CA LYS A 98 6.81 -13.96 -11.11
C LYS A 98 6.02 -13.21 -10.04
N LEU A 99 5.04 -12.40 -10.45
CA LEU A 99 4.18 -11.71 -9.50
C LEU A 99 3.43 -12.66 -8.57
N THR A 100 3.02 -13.84 -9.05
CA THR A 100 2.41 -14.90 -8.22
C THR A 100 3.33 -15.34 -7.10
N GLU A 101 4.60 -15.59 -7.39
CA GLU A 101 5.59 -16.04 -6.40
C GLU A 101 5.82 -14.94 -5.34
N LEU A 102 5.90 -13.67 -5.77
CA LEU A 102 6.04 -12.52 -4.85
C LEU A 102 4.78 -12.30 -4.00
N PHE A 103 3.59 -12.51 -4.54
CA PHE A 103 2.37 -12.34 -3.77
C PHE A 103 2.24 -13.43 -2.68
N GLU A 104 2.59 -14.68 -2.98
CA GLU A 104 2.64 -15.74 -1.96
C GLU A 104 3.68 -15.44 -0.88
N LEU A 105 4.88 -14.98 -1.25
CA LEU A 105 5.89 -14.52 -0.29
C LEU A 105 5.37 -13.36 0.57
N TYR A 106 4.68 -12.39 -0.04
CA TYR A 106 4.10 -11.27 0.69
C TYR A 106 3.03 -11.76 1.68
N LYS A 107 2.14 -12.67 1.28
CA LYS A 107 1.13 -13.26 2.17
C LYS A 107 1.75 -13.98 3.37
N GLY A 108 2.89 -14.64 3.19
CA GLY A 108 3.66 -15.28 4.27
C GLY A 108 4.39 -14.30 5.20
N SER A 109 4.52 -13.01 4.83
CA SER A 109 5.28 -12.03 5.59
C SER A 109 4.58 -11.61 6.89
N LYS A 110 5.36 -11.28 7.94
CA LYS A 110 4.83 -10.70 9.18
C LYS A 110 4.01 -9.43 8.94
N LYS A 111 4.40 -8.62 7.94
CA LYS A 111 3.67 -7.41 7.55
C LYS A 111 2.25 -7.73 7.07
N TYR A 112 2.09 -8.73 6.20
CA TYR A 112 0.76 -9.11 5.72
C TYR A 112 -0.06 -9.75 6.82
N GLN A 113 0.54 -10.63 7.64
CA GLN A 113 -0.16 -11.32 8.71
C GLN A 113 -0.72 -10.37 9.77
N SER A 114 -0.02 -9.26 10.05
CA SER A 114 -0.46 -8.22 10.99
C SER A 114 -1.55 -7.27 10.42
N LEU A 115 -1.93 -7.41 9.16
CA LEU A 115 -2.99 -6.60 8.56
C LEU A 115 -4.36 -7.02 9.10
N SER A 116 -5.28 -6.06 9.17
CA SER A 116 -6.70 -6.35 9.44
C SER A 116 -7.31 -7.17 8.30
N ASP A 117 -8.32 -8.00 8.61
CA ASP A 117 -9.01 -8.84 7.64
C ASP A 117 -9.57 -8.01 6.47
N SER A 118 -10.16 -6.85 6.76
CA SER A 118 -10.63 -5.92 5.73
C SER A 118 -9.51 -5.42 4.79
N ARG A 119 -8.26 -5.29 5.27
CA ARG A 119 -7.14 -4.92 4.39
C ARG A 119 -6.66 -6.10 3.57
N LYS A 120 -6.63 -7.31 4.17
CA LYS A 120 -6.32 -8.55 3.46
C LYS A 120 -7.32 -8.81 2.33
N GLU A 121 -8.61 -8.61 2.61
CA GLU A 121 -9.68 -8.72 1.62
C GLU A 121 -9.48 -7.74 0.45
N LYS A 122 -9.18 -6.47 0.72
CA LYS A 122 -8.87 -5.49 -0.32
C LYS A 122 -7.68 -5.90 -1.18
N TYR A 123 -6.62 -6.44 -0.59
CA TYR A 123 -5.50 -6.96 -1.36
C TYR A 123 -5.86 -8.21 -2.17
N THR A 124 -6.76 -9.05 -1.67
CA THR A 124 -7.29 -10.18 -2.45
C THR A 124 -8.09 -9.72 -3.66
N ILE A 125 -8.95 -8.70 -3.49
CA ILE A 125 -9.70 -8.10 -4.60
C ILE A 125 -8.75 -7.43 -5.60
N ALA A 126 -7.78 -6.64 -5.12
CA ALA A 126 -6.76 -6.02 -5.97
C ALA A 126 -5.95 -7.08 -6.73
N TRP A 127 -5.57 -8.17 -6.09
CA TRP A 127 -4.85 -9.26 -6.71
C TRP A 127 -5.63 -9.87 -7.88
N ARG A 128 -6.91 -10.17 -7.70
CA ARG A 128 -7.77 -10.71 -8.79
C ARG A 128 -7.79 -9.78 -10.01
N LYS A 129 -7.82 -8.47 -9.79
CA LYS A 129 -7.79 -7.47 -10.86
C LYS A 129 -6.44 -7.39 -11.62
N LEU A 130 -5.37 -7.95 -11.05
CA LEU A 130 -4.06 -8.05 -11.69
C LEU A 130 -3.85 -9.37 -12.46
N GLU A 131 -4.90 -10.14 -12.74
CA GLU A 131 -4.83 -11.48 -13.33
C GLU A 131 -4.03 -11.53 -14.63
N SER A 132 -4.15 -10.53 -15.48
CA SER A 132 -3.47 -10.46 -16.78
C SER A 132 -1.93 -10.49 -16.70
N ILE A 133 -1.37 -10.09 -15.54
CA ILE A 133 0.07 -10.02 -15.31
C ILE A 133 0.58 -11.00 -14.23
N TRP A 134 -0.24 -11.85 -13.66
CA TRP A 134 0.14 -12.76 -12.57
C TRP A 134 1.39 -13.59 -12.84
N PHE A 135 1.51 -14.10 -14.07
CA PHE A 135 2.60 -14.99 -14.47
C PHE A 135 3.80 -14.27 -15.08
N TRP A 136 3.75 -12.96 -15.15
CA TRP A 136 4.87 -12.17 -15.66
C TRP A 136 5.98 -12.09 -14.62
N ARG A 137 7.21 -12.15 -15.09
CA ARG A 137 8.39 -11.88 -14.26
C ARG A 137 8.43 -10.38 -13.95
N ILE A 138 8.76 -10.03 -12.69
CA ILE A 138 8.71 -8.64 -12.24
C ILE A 138 9.71 -7.73 -12.97
N ASP A 139 10.85 -8.28 -13.46
CA ASP A 139 11.88 -7.54 -14.20
C ASP A 139 11.50 -7.24 -15.66
N LEU A 140 10.49 -7.88 -16.20
CA LEU A 140 9.99 -7.67 -17.55
C LEU A 140 8.84 -6.66 -17.64
N LEU A 141 8.24 -6.33 -16.51
CA LEU A 141 7.16 -5.34 -16.45
C LEU A 141 7.70 -3.94 -16.68
N THR A 142 6.98 -3.16 -17.46
CA THR A 142 7.23 -1.74 -17.69
C THR A 142 6.21 -0.87 -16.95
N THR A 143 6.48 0.42 -16.81
CA THR A 143 5.51 1.37 -16.27
C THR A 143 4.24 1.42 -17.12
N PHE A 144 4.38 1.26 -18.44
CA PHE A 144 3.25 1.22 -19.37
C PHE A 144 2.33 0.01 -19.12
N ASP A 145 2.90 -1.19 -18.91
CA ASP A 145 2.13 -2.40 -18.61
C ASP A 145 1.34 -2.22 -17.30
N LEU A 146 2.00 -1.67 -16.27
CA LEU A 146 1.36 -1.43 -14.97
C LEU A 146 0.24 -0.39 -15.07
N GLN A 147 0.46 0.70 -15.82
CA GLN A 147 -0.56 1.73 -16.03
C GLN A 147 -1.76 1.16 -16.78
N ASN A 148 -1.54 0.43 -17.88
CA ASN A 148 -2.62 -0.18 -18.65
C ASN A 148 -3.50 -1.11 -17.82
N VAL A 149 -2.89 -1.94 -16.95
CA VAL A 149 -3.66 -2.82 -16.07
C VAL A 149 -4.47 -2.01 -15.07
N VAL A 150 -3.89 -0.96 -14.49
CA VAL A 150 -4.60 -0.10 -13.54
C VAL A 150 -5.76 0.61 -14.23
N ASP A 151 -5.54 1.20 -15.40
CA ASP A 151 -6.56 1.94 -16.16
C ASP A 151 -7.71 1.05 -16.63
N SER A 152 -7.40 -0.19 -17.03
CA SER A 152 -8.40 -1.16 -17.49
C SER A 152 -9.22 -1.78 -16.35
N GLN A 153 -8.67 -1.84 -15.12
CA GLN A 153 -9.27 -2.56 -14.00
C GLN A 153 -9.82 -1.67 -12.89
N ALA A 154 -9.59 -0.35 -12.96
CA ALA A 154 -9.96 0.57 -11.90
C ALA A 154 -10.94 1.65 -12.36
N ASP A 155 -12.21 1.46 -12.03
CA ASP A 155 -13.27 2.46 -12.31
C ASP A 155 -13.21 3.68 -11.37
N THR A 156 -12.46 3.61 -10.26
CA THR A 156 -12.41 4.65 -9.25
C THR A 156 -10.98 4.86 -8.75
N TYR A 157 -10.72 6.09 -8.26
CA TYR A 157 -9.47 6.43 -7.57
C TYR A 157 -9.09 5.42 -6.48
N TYR A 158 -10.06 4.98 -5.67
CA TYR A 158 -9.78 4.08 -4.56
C TYR A 158 -9.37 2.69 -5.02
N THR A 159 -9.96 2.19 -6.09
CA THR A 159 -9.57 0.91 -6.71
C THR A 159 -8.18 1.02 -7.31
N ALA A 160 -7.89 2.06 -8.10
CA ALA A 160 -6.57 2.32 -8.67
C ALA A 160 -5.49 2.41 -7.59
N ARG A 161 -5.78 3.14 -6.51
CA ARG A 161 -4.88 3.26 -5.36
C ARG A 161 -4.61 1.92 -4.66
N ASP A 162 -5.62 1.07 -4.51
CA ASP A 162 -5.45 -0.24 -3.87
C ASP A 162 -4.62 -1.20 -4.77
N LEU A 163 -4.76 -1.12 -6.11
CA LEU A 163 -3.90 -1.81 -7.10
C LEU A 163 -2.44 -1.31 -6.99
N LYS A 164 -2.23 0.01 -7.07
CA LYS A 164 -0.91 0.64 -6.92
C LYS A 164 -0.24 0.24 -5.60
N ASN A 165 -0.99 0.24 -4.50
CA ASN A 165 -0.48 -0.15 -3.19
C ASN A 165 -0.04 -1.62 -3.15
N LEU A 166 -0.80 -2.54 -3.76
CA LEU A 166 -0.42 -3.95 -3.82
C LEU A 166 0.83 -4.13 -4.67
N LEU A 167 0.88 -3.56 -5.87
CA LEU A 167 2.05 -3.58 -6.74
C LEU A 167 3.29 -3.05 -6.02
N SER A 168 3.16 -1.92 -5.30
CA SER A 168 4.25 -1.37 -4.49
C SER A 168 4.77 -2.37 -3.46
N LYS A 169 3.90 -3.18 -2.84
CA LYS A 169 4.34 -4.23 -1.90
C LYS A 169 5.12 -5.33 -2.59
N LEU A 170 4.71 -5.74 -3.81
CA LEU A 170 5.42 -6.76 -4.58
C LEU A 170 6.81 -6.25 -5.02
N TYR A 171 6.91 -4.99 -5.48
CA TYR A 171 8.20 -4.37 -5.78
C TYR A 171 9.10 -4.26 -4.54
N GLN A 172 8.54 -3.90 -3.37
CA GLN A 172 9.27 -3.87 -2.10
C GLN A 172 9.82 -5.25 -1.68
N MET A 173 9.20 -6.35 -2.11
CA MET A 173 9.73 -7.71 -1.90
C MET A 173 10.87 -8.04 -2.86
N ALA A 174 10.86 -7.50 -4.07
CA ALA A 174 11.84 -7.80 -5.12
C ALA A 174 13.11 -6.93 -5.06
N LEU A 175 13.02 -5.72 -4.51
CA LEU A 175 14.12 -4.75 -4.43
C LEU A 175 15.32 -5.23 -3.61
N PRO A 176 15.17 -5.81 -2.40
CA PRO A 176 16.30 -6.24 -1.58
C PRO A 176 17.18 -7.31 -2.24
N ASP A 177 16.57 -8.13 -3.09
CA ASP A 177 17.27 -9.18 -3.84
C ASP A 177 17.76 -8.71 -5.22
N GLU A 178 17.65 -7.41 -5.52
CA GLU A 178 18.07 -6.78 -6.76
C GLU A 178 17.42 -7.39 -8.03
N PHE A 179 16.24 -7.98 -7.91
CA PHE A 179 15.47 -8.45 -9.06
C PHE A 179 14.97 -7.30 -9.93
N VAL A 180 14.79 -6.13 -9.34
CA VAL A 180 14.41 -4.88 -10.00
C VAL A 180 15.26 -3.74 -9.46
N LYS A 181 15.47 -2.68 -10.27
CA LYS A 181 16.28 -1.52 -9.89
C LYS A 181 15.50 -0.45 -9.13
N SER A 182 14.21 -0.37 -9.36
CA SER A 182 13.32 0.63 -8.77
C SER A 182 11.90 0.08 -8.64
N ASN A 183 11.10 0.75 -7.83
CA ASN A 183 9.68 0.45 -7.70
C ASN A 183 8.89 1.15 -8.81
N LEU A 184 8.59 0.44 -9.89
CA LEU A 184 7.86 0.99 -11.02
C LEU A 184 6.42 1.41 -10.67
N SER A 185 5.85 0.87 -9.61
CA SER A 185 4.50 1.27 -9.18
C SER A 185 4.43 2.74 -8.71
N ASP A 186 5.56 3.34 -8.34
CA ASP A 186 5.61 4.75 -7.91
C ASP A 186 5.23 5.71 -9.05
N TYR A 187 5.47 5.30 -10.28
CA TYR A 187 5.15 6.08 -11.50
C TYR A 187 3.72 5.88 -12.01
N ILE A 188 2.92 5.01 -11.39
CA ILE A 188 1.51 4.83 -11.76
C ILE A 188 0.74 6.11 -11.41
N GLU A 189 0.09 6.68 -12.40
CA GLU A 189 -0.82 7.80 -12.25
C GLU A 189 -2.19 7.31 -11.74
N LEU A 190 -2.76 8.03 -10.80
CA LEU A 190 -4.08 7.72 -10.28
C LEU A 190 -5.12 8.66 -10.91
N PRO A 191 -6.33 8.18 -11.21
CA PRO A 191 -7.40 9.04 -11.70
C PRO A 191 -7.72 10.13 -10.64
N PRO A 192 -8.33 11.25 -11.05
CA PRO A 192 -8.66 12.32 -10.12
C PRO A 192 -9.57 11.83 -8.99
N LEU A 193 -9.31 12.30 -7.78
CA LEU A 193 -10.15 11.99 -6.62
C LEU A 193 -11.43 12.83 -6.66
N ASN A 194 -12.47 12.31 -7.25
CA ASN A 194 -13.81 12.90 -7.21
C ASN A 194 -14.50 12.55 -5.87
N ALA A 195 -13.93 13.02 -4.77
CA ALA A 195 -14.55 12.85 -3.47
C ALA A 195 -15.75 13.82 -3.36
N LYS A 196 -16.96 13.29 -3.29
CA LYS A 196 -18.12 14.09 -2.86
C LYS A 196 -17.84 14.56 -1.42
N ALA A 197 -17.99 15.86 -1.18
CA ALA A 197 -17.91 16.40 0.17
C ALA A 197 -18.91 15.66 1.05
N GLN A 198 -18.44 15.22 2.22
CA GLN A 198 -19.35 14.64 3.22
C GLN A 198 -20.30 15.73 3.68
N GLN A 199 -21.60 15.42 3.69
CA GLN A 199 -22.62 16.33 4.11
C GLN A 199 -23.07 15.99 5.53
N ALA A 200 -23.27 17.03 6.35
CA ALA A 200 -23.94 16.92 7.64
C ALA A 200 -25.45 16.88 7.47
N PHE A 201 -26.14 16.31 8.44
CA PHE A 201 -27.59 16.48 8.58
C PHE A 201 -27.89 17.95 8.88
N GLN A 202 -28.95 18.47 8.28
CA GLN A 202 -29.48 19.81 8.55
C GLN A 202 -30.35 19.79 9.82
N THR A 203 -30.56 20.93 10.42
CA THR A 203 -31.37 21.06 11.65
C THR A 203 -32.78 20.50 11.46
N GLU A 204 -33.39 20.76 10.31
CA GLU A 204 -34.72 20.27 9.93
C GLU A 204 -34.77 18.73 9.82
N GLU A 205 -33.71 18.14 9.29
CA GLU A 205 -33.59 16.68 9.19
C GLU A 205 -33.43 16.02 10.56
N ILE A 206 -32.65 16.66 11.46
CA ILE A 206 -32.51 16.18 12.85
C ILE A 206 -33.85 16.28 13.58
N ALA A 207 -34.60 17.39 13.38
CA ALA A 207 -35.94 17.55 13.92
C ALA A 207 -36.90 16.48 13.38
N ALA A 208 -36.85 16.18 12.08
CA ALA A 208 -37.66 15.11 11.48
C ALA A 208 -37.35 13.73 12.06
N LEU A 209 -36.05 13.43 12.31
CA LEU A 209 -35.65 12.17 12.99
C LEU A 209 -36.16 12.11 14.42
N TRP A 210 -36.15 13.22 15.18
CA TRP A 210 -36.76 13.27 16.50
C TRP A 210 -38.25 13.04 16.44
N ASN A 211 -38.98 13.66 15.52
CA ASN A 211 -40.39 13.46 15.32
C ASN A 211 -40.72 12.00 14.96
N ASP A 212 -39.94 11.41 14.08
CA ASP A 212 -40.12 9.99 13.74
C ASP A 212 -39.88 9.06 14.94
N TYR A 213 -38.85 9.33 15.75
CA TYR A 213 -38.59 8.59 16.98
C TYR A 213 -39.72 8.72 18.01
N THR A 214 -40.18 9.94 18.29
CA THR A 214 -41.26 10.21 19.26
C THR A 214 -42.60 9.71 18.80
N SER A 215 -42.79 9.46 17.49
CA SER A 215 -43.98 8.81 16.93
C SER A 215 -43.99 7.28 17.12
N GLY A 216 -43.05 6.73 17.88
CA GLY A 216 -42.96 5.30 18.21
C GLY A 216 -42.00 4.49 17.33
N ASN A 217 -41.27 5.13 16.42
CA ASN A 217 -40.27 4.45 15.61
C ASN A 217 -38.91 4.36 16.33
N TRP A 218 -38.85 3.54 17.37
CA TRP A 218 -37.71 3.42 18.27
C TRP A 218 -36.36 3.19 17.55
N TRP A 219 -36.37 2.51 16.40
CA TRP A 219 -35.10 2.23 15.66
C TRP A 219 -34.37 3.50 15.23
N THR A 220 -35.09 4.60 15.03
CA THR A 220 -34.53 5.93 14.70
C THR A 220 -33.61 6.44 15.81
N GLY A 221 -33.81 5.96 17.04
CA GLY A 221 -32.90 6.23 18.17
C GLY A 221 -31.46 5.86 17.91
N TYR A 222 -31.16 4.83 17.09
CA TYR A 222 -29.75 4.52 16.69
C TYR A 222 -29.12 5.61 15.84
N ILE A 223 -29.90 6.27 14.97
CA ILE A 223 -29.42 7.38 14.14
C ILE A 223 -29.16 8.59 15.03
N LEU A 224 -30.09 8.91 15.92
CA LEU A 224 -29.93 10.00 16.90
C LEU A 224 -28.71 9.75 17.79
N LEU A 225 -28.54 8.54 18.31
CA LEU A 225 -27.37 8.17 19.11
C LEU A 225 -26.07 8.40 18.33
N MET A 226 -26.00 8.00 17.05
CA MET A 226 -24.82 8.25 16.23
C MET A 226 -24.59 9.75 15.96
N ILE A 227 -25.63 10.54 15.76
CA ILE A 227 -25.53 11.98 15.53
C ILE A 227 -24.96 12.69 16.77
N TYR A 228 -25.45 12.34 17.96
CA TYR A 228 -25.06 13.06 19.20
C TYR A 228 -23.79 12.53 19.88
N THR A 229 -23.32 11.35 19.49
CA THR A 229 -22.07 10.77 20.03
C THR A 229 -20.91 10.75 19.03
N GLY A 230 -21.21 10.94 17.76
CA GLY A 230 -20.23 10.74 16.70
C GLY A 230 -19.75 9.29 16.56
N MET A 231 -20.48 8.31 17.08
CA MET A 231 -20.18 6.88 16.92
C MET A 231 -20.09 6.49 15.45
N MET A 232 -19.13 5.60 15.15
CA MET A 232 -19.08 4.94 13.86
C MET A 232 -20.12 3.80 13.80
N PRO A 233 -20.67 3.47 12.62
CA PRO A 233 -21.56 2.32 12.49
C PRO A 233 -21.00 1.02 13.06
N GLY A 234 -19.67 0.79 12.85
CA GLY A 234 -19.01 -0.40 13.39
C GLY A 234 -18.87 -0.39 14.92
N GLU A 235 -18.79 0.79 15.54
CA GLU A 235 -18.76 0.94 17.00
C GLU A 235 -20.15 0.66 17.59
N LEU A 236 -21.21 1.14 16.93
CA LEU A 236 -22.58 0.86 17.31
C LEU A 236 -22.90 -0.65 17.21
N LEU A 237 -22.55 -1.30 16.10
CA LEU A 237 -22.79 -2.74 15.89
C LEU A 237 -22.06 -3.65 16.90
N ASP A 238 -20.99 -3.14 17.53
CA ASP A 238 -20.24 -3.87 18.55
C ASP A 238 -20.56 -3.44 19.96
N ALA A 239 -21.26 -2.32 20.16
CA ALA A 239 -21.62 -1.82 21.48
C ALA A 239 -22.46 -2.86 22.24
N ARG A 240 -22.12 -3.04 23.52
CA ARG A 240 -22.80 -3.97 24.45
C ARG A 240 -23.49 -3.16 25.52
N LYS A 241 -24.61 -3.65 26.00
CA LYS A 241 -25.39 -3.04 27.11
C LYS A 241 -24.56 -2.96 28.39
N ASP A 242 -23.78 -3.99 28.69
CA ASP A 242 -22.88 -4.05 29.85
C ASP A 242 -21.76 -3.00 29.83
N ASN A 243 -21.49 -2.43 28.66
CA ASN A 243 -20.47 -1.39 28.48
C ASN A 243 -21.04 0.03 28.73
N ILE A 244 -22.32 0.16 29.02
CA ILE A 244 -22.95 1.44 29.31
C ILE A 244 -22.78 1.76 30.80
N ASP A 245 -21.96 2.75 31.08
CA ASP A 245 -21.84 3.34 32.42
C ASP A 245 -22.87 4.46 32.54
N TRP A 246 -24.02 4.12 33.15
CA TRP A 246 -25.12 5.05 33.34
C TRP A 246 -24.80 6.20 34.26
N GLN A 247 -23.99 5.96 35.30
CA GLN A 247 -23.59 6.98 36.27
C GLN A 247 -22.54 7.93 35.62
N GLY A 248 -21.54 7.37 34.93
CA GLY A 248 -20.55 8.13 34.21
C GLY A 248 -21.04 8.69 32.87
N ARG A 249 -22.28 8.34 32.44
CA ARG A 249 -22.90 8.78 31.18
C ARG A 249 -22.00 8.52 29.98
N GLN A 250 -21.57 7.29 29.82
CA GLN A 250 -20.61 6.92 28.76
C GLN A 250 -20.74 5.45 28.34
N ILE A 251 -20.28 5.14 27.13
CA ILE A 251 -20.11 3.77 26.66
C ILE A 251 -18.61 3.47 26.59
N VAL A 252 -18.16 2.43 27.30
CA VAL A 252 -16.75 2.06 27.41
C VAL A 252 -16.46 0.87 26.50
N GLY A 253 -15.25 0.81 25.92
CA GLY A 253 -14.81 -0.38 25.20
C GLY A 253 -15.46 -0.65 23.83
N ALA A 254 -16.33 0.24 23.34
CA ALA A 254 -16.98 0.09 22.04
C ALA A 254 -16.07 0.43 20.83
N GLY A 255 -14.85 0.93 21.08
CA GLY A 255 -13.93 1.39 20.03
C GLY A 255 -13.21 0.27 19.31
N LYS A 256 -13.06 0.42 17.99
CA LYS A 256 -12.24 -0.44 17.12
C LYS A 256 -11.09 0.32 16.51
N LYS A 257 -10.14 -0.38 15.92
CA LYS A 257 -9.06 0.06 15.04
C LYS A 257 -7.86 0.73 15.71
N THR A 258 -8.02 1.75 16.54
CA THR A 258 -6.89 2.45 17.15
C THR A 258 -6.95 2.35 18.66
N LYS A 259 -5.79 2.52 19.33
CA LYS A 259 -5.67 2.52 20.77
C LYS A 259 -6.57 3.60 21.39
N GLU A 260 -6.52 4.80 20.83
CA GLU A 260 -7.32 5.94 21.29
C GLU A 260 -8.81 5.64 21.28
N ARG A 261 -9.31 4.95 20.23
CA ARG A 261 -10.73 4.57 20.15
C ARG A 261 -11.12 3.47 21.12
N LYS A 262 -10.20 2.60 21.47
CA LYS A 262 -10.46 1.53 22.46
C LYS A 262 -10.48 2.05 23.88
N GLU A 263 -9.61 3.01 24.18
CA GLU A 263 -9.41 3.54 25.53
C GLU A 263 -10.29 4.75 25.85
N THR A 264 -10.66 5.55 24.82
CA THR A 264 -11.50 6.73 25.03
C THR A 264 -12.98 6.35 25.01
N PRO A 265 -13.73 6.60 26.09
CA PRO A 265 -15.14 6.32 26.14
C PRO A 265 -15.95 7.21 25.18
N ILE A 266 -17.14 6.76 24.84
CA ILE A 266 -18.13 7.52 24.09
C ILE A 266 -19.02 8.23 25.08
N VAL A 267 -18.91 9.55 25.16
CA VAL A 267 -19.69 10.38 26.11
C VAL A 267 -21.14 10.50 25.63
N LEU A 268 -22.07 10.36 26.56
CA LEU A 268 -23.51 10.48 26.34
C LEU A 268 -23.99 11.80 26.95
N ALA A 269 -24.69 12.61 26.16
CA ALA A 269 -25.40 13.77 26.69
C ALA A 269 -26.64 13.34 27.50
N ASP A 270 -27.03 14.13 28.48
CA ASP A 270 -28.15 13.80 29.39
C ASP A 270 -29.45 13.54 28.64
N PHE A 271 -29.75 14.35 27.63
CA PHE A 271 -30.99 14.22 26.85
C PHE A 271 -31.04 12.99 25.94
N ILE A 272 -29.87 12.34 25.65
CA ILE A 272 -29.84 11.10 24.84
C ILE A 272 -29.95 9.82 25.69
N LEU A 273 -29.77 9.92 27.02
CA LEU A 273 -29.85 8.75 27.91
C LEU A 273 -31.19 8.03 27.83
N PRO A 274 -32.37 8.72 27.80
CA PRO A 274 -33.66 8.04 27.62
C PRO A 274 -33.72 7.25 26.30
N VAL A 275 -33.15 7.78 25.21
CA VAL A 275 -33.08 7.06 23.92
C VAL A 275 -32.22 5.81 24.06
N VAL A 276 -31.10 5.88 24.77
CA VAL A 276 -30.23 4.71 24.98
C VAL A 276 -30.94 3.65 25.83
N ALA A 277 -31.70 4.06 26.85
CA ALA A 277 -32.49 3.15 27.68
C ALA A 277 -33.56 2.44 26.85
N ASP A 278 -34.35 3.19 26.08
CA ASP A 278 -35.36 2.68 25.16
C ASP A 278 -34.78 1.66 24.16
N LEU A 279 -33.62 1.96 23.57
CA LEU A 279 -32.90 1.04 22.66
C LEU A 279 -32.49 -0.26 23.38
N CYS A 280 -32.11 -0.17 24.66
CA CYS A 280 -31.76 -1.35 25.45
C CYS A 280 -32.99 -2.22 25.73
N GLU A 281 -34.17 -1.62 25.93
CA GLU A 281 -35.42 -2.34 26.15
C GLU A 281 -35.93 -3.05 24.90
N HIS A 282 -35.83 -2.39 23.74
CA HIS A 282 -36.28 -2.94 22.46
C HIS A 282 -35.31 -3.94 21.80
N THR A 283 -34.13 -4.15 22.36
CA THR A 283 -33.15 -5.09 21.79
C THR A 283 -32.93 -6.27 22.72
N ASP A 284 -33.14 -7.48 22.24
CA ASP A 284 -32.85 -8.69 23.00
C ASP A 284 -31.35 -8.96 23.11
N GLY A 285 -30.95 -9.58 24.25
CA GLY A 285 -29.59 -10.02 24.50
C GLY A 285 -28.65 -8.91 24.97
N ASP A 286 -27.37 -9.12 24.81
CA ASP A 286 -26.26 -8.36 25.39
C ASP A 286 -25.77 -7.18 24.56
N LYS A 287 -26.08 -7.16 23.26
CA LYS A 287 -25.70 -6.08 22.35
C LYS A 287 -26.70 -4.94 22.36
N LEU A 288 -26.21 -3.71 22.18
CA LEU A 288 -27.04 -2.53 22.01
C LEU A 288 -27.88 -2.59 20.72
N ILE A 289 -27.36 -3.22 19.68
CA ILE A 289 -28.08 -3.50 18.44
C ILE A 289 -27.76 -4.93 17.96
N ARG A 290 -28.80 -5.70 17.57
CA ARG A 290 -28.63 -7.08 17.10
C ARG A 290 -29.01 -7.23 15.62
N ILE A 291 -28.12 -6.74 14.78
CA ILE A 291 -28.32 -6.74 13.32
C ILE A 291 -26.95 -6.92 12.63
N ASN A 292 -26.93 -7.56 11.47
CA ASN A 292 -25.72 -7.60 10.66
C ASN A 292 -25.50 -6.27 9.92
N LYS A 293 -24.29 -6.07 9.39
CA LYS A 293 -23.91 -4.82 8.77
C LYS A 293 -24.79 -4.44 7.57
N ASP A 294 -25.10 -5.40 6.69
CA ASP A 294 -25.82 -5.11 5.44
C ASP A 294 -27.26 -4.70 5.77
N ARG A 295 -27.93 -5.49 6.62
CA ARG A 295 -29.28 -5.17 7.10
C ARG A 295 -29.34 -3.87 7.91
N PHE A 296 -28.24 -3.51 8.62
CA PHE A 296 -28.15 -2.20 9.27
C PHE A 296 -28.23 -1.05 8.26
N TYR A 297 -27.50 -1.16 7.16
CA TYR A 297 -27.54 -0.12 6.11
C TYR A 297 -28.91 -0.03 5.45
N ASP A 298 -29.53 -1.16 5.14
CA ASP A 298 -30.88 -1.19 4.56
C ASP A 298 -31.89 -0.51 5.49
N THR A 299 -31.91 -0.88 6.77
CA THR A 299 -32.82 -0.28 7.75
C THR A 299 -32.52 1.20 7.97
N TYR A 300 -31.25 1.58 8.04
CA TYR A 300 -30.83 2.97 8.17
C TYR A 300 -31.39 3.84 7.03
N TYR A 301 -31.27 3.39 5.79
CA TYR A 301 -31.78 4.13 4.64
C TYR A 301 -33.32 4.15 4.58
N SER A 302 -33.98 3.09 4.98
CA SER A 302 -35.46 3.07 5.11
C SER A 302 -35.96 4.06 6.16
N VAL A 303 -35.24 4.23 7.26
CA VAL A 303 -35.55 5.24 8.28
C VAL A 303 -35.39 6.66 7.71
N LEU A 304 -34.29 6.94 7.01
CA LEU A 304 -34.11 8.26 6.39
C LEU A 304 -35.20 8.59 5.39
N GLU A 305 -35.61 7.63 4.56
CA GLU A 305 -36.68 7.79 3.58
C GLU A 305 -38.01 8.07 4.28
N ARG A 306 -38.37 7.30 5.31
CA ARG A 306 -39.59 7.50 6.10
C ARG A 306 -39.62 8.86 6.78
N ALA A 307 -38.50 9.31 7.35
CA ALA A 307 -38.35 10.62 7.99
C ALA A 307 -38.26 11.80 7.00
N GLY A 308 -38.25 11.56 5.68
CA GLY A 308 -38.11 12.60 4.68
C GLY A 308 -36.72 13.23 4.62
N CYS A 309 -35.69 12.56 5.12
CA CYS A 309 -34.32 13.03 5.13
C CYS A 309 -33.58 12.66 3.84
N ARG A 310 -32.57 13.47 3.48
CA ARG A 310 -31.66 13.14 2.38
C ARG A 310 -30.99 11.78 2.61
N ARG A 311 -30.70 11.07 1.52
CA ARG A 311 -30.02 9.77 1.57
C ARG A 311 -28.52 9.96 1.91
N LEU A 312 -28.23 10.30 3.14
CA LEU A 312 -26.88 10.46 3.67
C LEU A 312 -26.32 9.13 4.19
N THR A 313 -25.01 8.95 4.10
CA THR A 313 -24.38 7.72 4.65
C THR A 313 -24.36 7.75 6.19
N PRO A 314 -24.30 6.61 6.90
CA PRO A 314 -24.15 6.60 8.35
C PRO A 314 -22.93 7.38 8.88
N TYR A 315 -21.91 7.57 8.07
CA TYR A 315 -20.78 8.46 8.38
C TYR A 315 -21.17 9.93 8.51
N SER A 316 -22.26 10.33 7.87
CA SER A 316 -22.80 11.69 8.00
C SER A 316 -23.27 12.01 9.41
N CYS A 317 -23.72 11.03 10.20
CA CYS A 317 -24.02 11.23 11.61
C CYS A 317 -22.80 11.74 12.38
N ARG A 318 -21.65 11.10 12.17
CA ARG A 318 -20.39 11.51 12.79
C ARG A 318 -19.89 12.86 12.25
N HIS A 319 -20.10 13.10 10.97
CA HIS A 319 -19.76 14.39 10.35
C HIS A 319 -20.62 15.51 10.96
N THR A 320 -21.91 15.25 11.16
CA THR A 320 -22.84 16.17 11.85
C THR A 320 -22.34 16.49 13.26
N ALA A 321 -22.04 15.47 14.07
CA ALA A 321 -21.51 15.68 15.41
C ALA A 321 -20.28 16.61 15.40
N ALA A 322 -19.29 16.33 14.54
CA ALA A 322 -18.07 17.13 14.48
C ALA A 322 -18.32 18.56 14.00
N THR A 323 -19.19 18.74 13.00
CA THR A 323 -19.55 20.06 12.45
C THR A 323 -20.32 20.88 13.47
N THR A 324 -21.31 20.27 14.15
CA THR A 324 -22.08 20.97 15.20
C THR A 324 -21.17 21.42 16.33
N LEU A 325 -20.28 20.55 16.83
CA LEU A 325 -19.32 20.95 17.88
C LEU A 325 -18.38 22.09 17.43
N ALA A 326 -17.99 22.10 16.17
CA ALA A 326 -17.16 23.18 15.62
C ALA A 326 -17.93 24.50 15.50
N LEU A 327 -19.20 24.47 15.07
CA LEU A 327 -20.08 25.64 14.99
C LEU A 327 -20.37 26.23 16.36
N GLU A 328 -20.47 25.39 17.40
CA GLU A 328 -20.62 25.80 18.81
C GLU A 328 -19.29 26.28 19.42
N ASN A 329 -18.27 26.54 18.62
CA ASN A 329 -16.96 27.02 19.05
C ASN A 329 -16.26 26.14 20.10
N ILE A 330 -16.58 24.85 20.17
CA ILE A 330 -15.90 23.92 21.07
C ILE A 330 -14.40 23.81 20.68
N PRO A 331 -13.49 23.90 21.63
CA PRO A 331 -12.04 23.82 21.35
C PRO A 331 -11.69 22.57 20.53
N PRO A 332 -10.89 22.71 19.47
CA PRO A 332 -10.52 21.60 18.57
C PRO A 332 -9.92 20.37 19.26
N SER A 333 -9.19 20.58 20.36
CA SER A 333 -8.64 19.49 21.18
C SER A 333 -9.73 18.67 21.89
N ILE A 334 -10.83 19.31 22.28
CA ILE A 334 -12.00 18.63 22.87
C ILE A 334 -12.76 17.89 21.77
N ILE A 335 -13.00 18.52 20.62
CA ILE A 335 -13.61 17.86 19.46
C ILE A 335 -12.79 16.61 19.06
N GLN A 336 -11.47 16.73 19.02
CA GLN A 336 -10.58 15.60 18.72
C GLN A 336 -10.80 14.44 19.68
N LYS A 337 -10.93 14.71 20.98
CA LYS A 337 -11.16 13.70 22.02
C LYS A 337 -12.55 13.10 21.91
N ILE A 338 -13.62 13.91 21.81
CA ILE A 338 -15.00 13.43 21.64
C ILE A 338 -15.10 12.54 20.40
N MET A 339 -14.54 12.98 19.29
CA MET A 339 -14.51 12.23 18.03
C MET A 339 -13.50 11.07 18.04
N ARG A 340 -12.64 10.96 19.04
CA ARG A 340 -11.61 9.92 19.15
C ARG A 340 -10.75 9.84 17.87
N HIS A 341 -10.33 11.02 17.35
CA HIS A 341 -9.44 11.13 16.19
C HIS A 341 -7.99 10.91 16.61
N ALA A 342 -7.33 9.90 16.04
CA ALA A 342 -5.92 9.63 16.30
C ALA A 342 -4.98 10.75 15.78
N LYS A 343 -5.42 11.51 14.76
CA LYS A 343 -4.67 12.61 14.18
C LYS A 343 -5.49 13.90 14.22
N PHE A 344 -4.86 15.00 14.61
CA PHE A 344 -5.48 16.32 14.64
C PHE A 344 -5.97 16.75 13.25
N SER A 345 -5.21 16.46 12.19
CA SER A 345 -5.60 16.77 10.79
C SER A 345 -6.96 16.20 10.35
N THR A 346 -7.50 15.23 11.11
CA THR A 346 -8.86 14.75 10.88
C THR A 346 -9.91 15.68 11.46
N THR A 347 -9.61 16.36 12.58
CA THR A 347 -10.47 17.35 13.23
C THR A 347 -10.39 18.71 12.53
N GLU A 348 -9.21 19.08 12.08
CA GLU A 348 -8.90 20.36 11.42
C GLU A 348 -9.84 20.66 10.23
N LYS A 349 -10.32 19.63 9.55
CA LYS A 349 -11.27 19.74 8.42
C LYS A 349 -12.63 20.37 8.81
N TYR A 350 -12.96 20.39 10.09
CA TYR A 350 -14.19 20.98 10.62
C TYR A 350 -13.97 22.37 11.21
N ILE A 351 -12.73 22.81 11.30
CA ILE A 351 -12.37 24.10 11.92
C ILE A 351 -12.30 25.14 10.80
N HIS A 352 -13.36 25.92 10.66
CA HIS A 352 -13.34 27.12 9.84
C HIS A 352 -12.93 28.28 10.72
N ILE A 353 -11.64 28.69 10.64
CA ILE A 353 -11.14 29.85 11.38
C ILE A 353 -11.66 31.12 10.68
N ASN A 354 -12.70 31.72 11.23
CA ASN A 354 -13.14 33.05 10.85
C ASN A 354 -12.19 34.11 11.42
N ILE A 355 -12.06 35.24 10.75
CA ILE A 355 -11.21 36.37 11.19
C ILE A 355 -11.66 36.93 12.56
N GLU A 356 -12.96 36.88 12.88
CA GLU A 356 -13.48 37.41 14.14
C GLU A 356 -12.93 36.74 15.40
N PRO A 357 -12.92 35.39 15.54
CA PRO A 357 -12.25 34.74 16.67
C PRO A 357 -10.76 35.03 16.78
N MET A 358 -10.08 35.24 15.66
CA MET A 358 -8.66 35.64 15.66
C MET A 358 -8.51 37.07 16.21
N ARG A 359 -9.40 37.98 15.81
CA ARG A 359 -9.41 39.37 16.28
C ARG A 359 -9.71 39.46 17.78
N GLU A 360 -10.69 38.68 18.24
CA GLU A 360 -11.02 38.57 19.66
C GLU A 360 -9.85 38.06 20.49
N ALA A 361 -9.20 36.97 20.01
CA ALA A 361 -8.04 36.41 20.69
C ALA A 361 -6.85 37.41 20.78
N ILE A 362 -6.58 38.19 19.73
CA ILE A 362 -5.54 39.22 19.72
C ILE A 362 -5.92 40.38 20.66
N ASN A 363 -7.18 40.79 20.69
CA ASN A 363 -7.66 41.84 21.58
C ASN A 363 -7.52 41.45 23.07
N LEU A 364 -7.63 40.15 23.40
CA LEU A 364 -7.34 39.67 24.77
C LEU A 364 -5.90 39.86 25.18
N LEU A 365 -4.95 39.88 24.24
CA LEU A 365 -3.54 40.16 24.53
C LEU A 365 -3.31 41.65 24.91
N GLN A 366 -4.08 42.58 24.33
CA GLN A 366 -4.01 43.98 24.68
C GLN A 366 -4.54 44.27 26.09
N LYS A 367 -5.61 43.64 26.56
CA LYS A 367 -6.16 43.78 27.90
C LYS A 367 -5.19 43.36 29.02
N LYS A 368 -4.35 42.37 28.78
CA LYS A 368 -3.32 41.92 29.75
C LYS A 368 -2.15 42.89 29.89
N LYS A 369 -1.90 43.79 28.90
CA LYS A 369 -0.82 44.78 28.94
C LYS A 369 -1.20 46.06 29.69
N THR A 370 -2.48 46.34 29.85
CA THR A 370 -2.96 47.61 30.45
C THR A 370 -3.09 47.57 31.95
N GLU A 371 -2.92 46.44 32.62
CA GLU A 371 -2.96 46.37 34.09
C GLU A 371 -1.61 46.51 34.78
N GLY A 372 -0.52 46.81 34.07
CA GLY A 372 0.81 46.87 34.71
C GLY A 372 1.92 47.70 34.06
N THR A 373 1.71 48.47 32.97
CA THR A 373 2.81 49.27 32.39
C THR A 373 2.28 50.54 31.72
N PRO A 374 2.85 51.76 32.03
CA PRO A 374 2.49 52.99 31.36
C PRO A 374 2.89 52.93 29.88
N LEU A 375 1.97 53.34 28.99
CA LEU A 375 2.21 53.48 27.56
C LEU A 375 3.29 54.52 27.30
N ALA A 376 4.41 54.12 26.74
CA ALA A 376 5.38 55.03 26.14
C ALA A 376 4.87 55.43 24.74
N GLY A 377 4.67 56.73 24.58
CA GLY A 377 4.71 57.50 23.34
C GLY A 377 3.93 57.01 22.12
N GLU A 378 2.91 57.78 21.78
CA GLU A 378 2.31 57.82 20.45
C GLU A 378 3.38 58.00 19.38
N LEU A 379 3.45 57.07 18.43
CA LEU A 379 4.18 57.29 17.18
C LEU A 379 3.24 58.04 16.22
N PRO A 380 3.64 59.16 15.64
CA PRO A 380 2.85 59.86 14.62
C PRO A 380 2.85 59.07 13.30
N LEU A 381 1.73 59.18 12.60
CA LEU A 381 1.46 58.62 11.27
C LEU A 381 2.46 59.10 10.20
#